data_03318e1a18e222d0e0a7ef000917ccb9
#
_entry.id   03318e1a18e222d0e0a7ef000917ccb9
#
_cell.length_a   1.000
_cell.length_b   1.000
_cell.length_c   1.000
_cell.angle_alpha   90.00
_cell.angle_beta   90.00
_cell.angle_gamma   90.00
#
_symmetry.space_group_name_H-M   'P 1'
#
loop_
_entity.id
_entity.type
_entity.pdbx_description
1 polymer ?
#
loop_
_entity_poly.entity_id
_entity_poly.type
_entity_poly.pdbx_seq_one_letter_code
_entity_poly.pdbx_strand_id
1 'polypeptide(L)'
;MISRRPVVWHLRDIVSAEHFGRKQLQIIKWCSKLGLAHVIANSAASARAFAELTRFDEKHIDVVFNGIAAAPFDALRNVPVATLRARLKLPKDAFLVGSFSRLARWKGQHVLLEAMVLNPHMHAVLVGSPLFGEDAYEAELRSFVASHALGDRVHFLGFQHNIAACMCAVDAVAHTSITPEPFGRVIVEGMLAQRPVVAARAGGVLEIVEDGVNGVLCEPGDAHALADVLAELRSDTTLRERLVRNGYQTALGRFGAAAYVAGVERILMGVAGG
;
A
#
# COMPACT_ATOMS: atom_id res chain seq x y z
N MET A 1 29.37 25.95 -7.00
CA MET A 1 29.89 25.18 -8.14
C MET A 1 28.79 24.18 -8.53
N ILE A 2 28.11 24.35 -9.66
CA ILE A 2 27.08 23.40 -10.13
C ILE A 2 27.83 22.17 -10.62
N SER A 3 27.54 21.00 -10.05
CA SER A 3 28.12 19.74 -10.51
C SER A 3 27.74 19.50 -11.96
N ARG A 4 28.72 19.13 -12.80
CA ARG A 4 28.48 18.70 -14.20
C ARG A 4 27.98 17.25 -14.29
N ARG A 5 27.74 16.59 -13.15
CA ARG A 5 27.23 15.21 -13.11
C ARG A 5 25.74 15.18 -13.44
N PRO A 6 25.26 14.19 -14.18
CA PRO A 6 23.84 14.03 -14.44
C PRO A 6 23.07 13.78 -13.15
N VAL A 7 21.89 14.37 -13.04
CA VAL A 7 21.00 14.20 -11.91
C VAL A 7 19.90 13.20 -12.29
N VAL A 8 19.76 12.16 -11.49
CA VAL A 8 18.65 11.20 -11.62
C VAL A 8 17.69 11.39 -10.44
N TRP A 9 16.42 11.60 -10.73
CA TRP A 9 15.38 11.72 -9.71
C TRP A 9 14.67 10.38 -9.51
N HIS A 10 14.78 9.81 -8.33
CA HIS A 10 13.98 8.64 -7.94
C HIS A 10 12.64 9.13 -7.39
N LEU A 11 11.62 9.13 -8.25
CA LEU A 11 10.26 9.60 -7.97
C LEU A 11 9.46 8.51 -7.29
N ARG A 12 8.92 8.80 -6.10
CA ARG A 12 8.16 7.84 -5.28
C ARG A 12 6.76 8.35 -4.89
N ASP A 13 6.37 9.48 -5.44
CA ASP A 13 5.09 10.13 -5.18
C ASP A 13 4.35 10.44 -6.47
N ILE A 14 3.02 10.54 -6.41
CA ILE A 14 2.19 11.13 -7.46
C ILE A 14 2.23 12.65 -7.27
N VAL A 15 2.87 13.35 -8.18
CA VAL A 15 3.00 14.82 -8.11
C VAL A 15 1.76 15.51 -8.66
N SER A 16 0.70 15.52 -7.85
CA SER A 16 -0.60 16.09 -8.17
C SER A 16 -1.08 17.09 -7.11
N ALA A 17 -2.12 17.86 -7.43
CA ALA A 17 -2.72 18.81 -6.49
C ALA A 17 -3.43 18.14 -5.30
N GLU A 18 -3.68 16.84 -5.36
CA GLU A 18 -4.25 16.06 -4.25
C GLU A 18 -3.21 15.78 -3.17
N HIS A 19 -1.92 15.69 -3.54
CA HIS A 19 -0.84 15.33 -2.63
C HIS A 19 0.08 16.50 -2.29
N PHE A 20 0.15 17.52 -3.14
CA PHE A 20 1.10 18.64 -3.03
C PHE A 20 0.43 20.00 -3.14
N GLY A 21 0.84 20.94 -2.29
CA GLY A 21 0.42 22.31 -2.38
C GLY A 21 0.96 23.03 -3.65
N ARG A 22 0.26 24.07 -4.09
CA ARG A 22 0.62 24.83 -5.32
C ARG A 22 2.09 25.27 -5.37
N LYS A 23 2.63 25.75 -4.23
CA LYS A 23 4.05 26.17 -4.16
C LYS A 23 5.02 25.00 -4.38
N GLN A 24 4.74 23.84 -3.80
CA GLN A 24 5.55 22.64 -3.96
C GLN A 24 5.53 22.16 -5.42
N LEU A 25 4.37 22.13 -6.07
CA LEU A 25 4.25 21.77 -7.48
C LEU A 25 5.03 22.72 -8.39
N GLN A 26 5.03 24.03 -8.09
CA GLN A 26 5.86 25.00 -8.84
C GLN A 26 7.36 24.77 -8.67
N ILE A 27 7.81 24.43 -7.44
CA ILE A 27 9.20 24.09 -7.16
C ILE A 27 9.59 22.82 -7.93
N ILE A 28 8.79 21.77 -7.91
CA ILE A 28 8.99 20.52 -8.66
C ILE A 28 9.15 20.84 -10.16
N LYS A 29 8.23 21.64 -10.71
CA LYS A 29 8.22 22.08 -12.10
C LYS A 29 9.48 22.88 -12.50
N TRP A 30 9.99 23.71 -11.60
CA TRP A 30 11.19 24.48 -11.81
C TRP A 30 12.45 23.60 -11.71
N CYS A 31 12.54 22.78 -10.67
CA CYS A 31 13.67 21.87 -10.45
C CYS A 31 13.83 20.86 -11.61
N SER A 32 12.74 20.37 -12.19
CA SER A 32 12.81 19.44 -13.33
C SER A 32 13.50 20.03 -14.57
N LYS A 33 13.57 21.38 -14.67
CA LYS A 33 14.24 22.08 -15.78
C LYS A 33 15.73 22.36 -15.51
N LEU A 34 16.21 22.10 -14.30
CA LEU A 34 17.58 22.42 -13.87
C LEU A 34 18.50 21.20 -13.92
N GLY A 35 18.80 20.72 -15.13
CA GLY A 35 19.80 19.67 -15.31
C GLY A 35 19.38 18.27 -14.86
N LEU A 36 18.06 18.02 -14.76
CA LEU A 36 17.54 16.67 -14.56
C LEU A 36 17.79 15.86 -15.84
N ALA A 37 18.58 14.80 -15.72
CA ALA A 37 18.92 13.93 -16.84
C ALA A 37 17.92 12.79 -17.02
N HIS A 38 17.42 12.24 -15.90
CA HIS A 38 16.57 11.06 -15.92
C HIS A 38 15.67 10.96 -14.69
N VAL A 39 14.53 10.27 -14.83
CA VAL A 39 13.60 9.99 -13.74
C VAL A 39 13.38 8.49 -13.65
N ILE A 40 13.45 7.95 -12.43
CA ILE A 40 13.05 6.59 -12.12
C ILE A 40 11.76 6.67 -11.29
N ALA A 41 10.63 6.36 -11.90
CA ALA A 41 9.33 6.35 -11.22
C ALA A 41 9.00 4.97 -10.66
N ASN A 42 8.32 4.92 -9.51
CA ASN A 42 7.93 3.67 -8.88
C ASN A 42 6.65 3.05 -9.46
N SER A 43 5.98 3.75 -10.39
CA SER A 43 4.79 3.29 -11.13
C SER A 43 4.60 4.12 -12.39
N ALA A 44 3.85 3.60 -13.36
CA ALA A 44 3.44 4.37 -14.54
C ALA A 44 2.49 5.52 -14.14
N ALA A 45 1.70 5.36 -13.06
CA ALA A 45 0.86 6.44 -12.54
C ALA A 45 1.72 7.63 -12.06
N SER A 46 2.79 7.37 -11.30
CA SER A 46 3.74 8.41 -10.87
C SER A 46 4.48 9.04 -12.06
N ALA A 47 4.90 8.22 -13.03
CA ALA A 47 5.57 8.68 -14.26
C ALA A 47 4.69 9.65 -15.06
N ARG A 48 3.43 9.26 -15.33
CA ARG A 48 2.47 10.11 -16.06
C ARG A 48 2.21 11.43 -15.33
N ALA A 49 1.92 11.39 -14.02
CA ALA A 49 1.67 12.60 -13.24
C ALA A 49 2.86 13.58 -13.28
N PHE A 50 4.09 13.05 -13.24
CA PHE A 50 5.30 13.86 -13.35
C PHE A 50 5.47 14.47 -14.75
N ALA A 51 5.31 13.68 -15.82
CA ALA A 51 5.40 14.14 -17.20
C ALA A 51 4.35 15.22 -17.50
N GLU A 52 3.11 15.02 -17.09
CA GLU A 52 2.01 15.97 -17.24
C GLU A 52 2.28 17.30 -16.52
N LEU A 53 2.75 17.23 -15.27
CA LEU A 53 3.06 18.43 -14.48
C LEU A 53 4.23 19.22 -15.06
N THR A 54 5.34 18.55 -15.40
CA THR A 54 6.61 19.18 -15.69
C THR A 54 6.87 19.40 -17.17
N ARG A 55 6.20 18.65 -18.04
CA ARG A 55 6.49 18.50 -19.48
C ARG A 55 7.90 17.96 -19.72
N PHE A 56 8.40 17.13 -18.80
CA PHE A 56 9.66 16.42 -18.97
C PHE A 56 9.52 15.34 -20.06
N ASP A 57 10.58 15.11 -20.84
CA ASP A 57 10.51 14.14 -21.95
C ASP A 57 10.39 12.71 -21.40
N GLU A 58 9.29 12.05 -21.76
CA GLU A 58 8.95 10.70 -21.29
C GLU A 58 10.01 9.65 -21.67
N LYS A 59 10.84 9.89 -22.70
CA LYS A 59 11.98 9.01 -23.05
C LYS A 59 13.04 8.92 -21.97
N HIS A 60 13.05 9.88 -21.05
CA HIS A 60 13.95 9.94 -19.91
C HIS A 60 13.23 9.60 -18.59
N ILE A 61 12.08 8.93 -18.67
CA ILE A 61 11.34 8.42 -17.50
C ILE A 61 11.22 6.91 -17.62
N ASP A 62 11.91 6.18 -16.76
CA ASP A 62 11.76 4.75 -16.63
C ASP A 62 10.89 4.38 -15.43
N VAL A 63 10.09 3.34 -15.56
CA VAL A 63 9.33 2.76 -14.44
C VAL A 63 10.10 1.57 -13.88
N VAL A 64 10.46 1.67 -12.60
CA VAL A 64 11.03 0.57 -11.82
C VAL A 64 10.21 0.40 -10.55
N PHE A 65 9.42 -0.64 -10.49
CA PHE A 65 8.58 -0.94 -9.33
C PHE A 65 9.39 -1.10 -8.06
N ASN A 66 8.80 -0.70 -6.92
CA ASN A 66 9.46 -0.91 -5.63
C ASN A 66 9.73 -2.39 -5.38
N GLY A 67 10.96 -2.71 -4.98
CA GLY A 67 11.36 -4.05 -4.55
C GLY A 67 11.01 -4.30 -3.09
N ILE A 68 10.43 -5.45 -2.81
CA ILE A 68 10.09 -5.89 -1.45
C ILE A 68 10.76 -7.23 -1.17
N ALA A 69 11.43 -7.32 -0.03
CA ALA A 69 12.09 -8.55 0.40
C ALA A 69 11.06 -9.56 0.91
N ALA A 70 11.06 -10.77 0.36
CA ALA A 70 10.19 -11.85 0.83
C ALA A 70 10.67 -12.48 2.15
N ALA A 71 11.97 -12.43 2.43
CA ALA A 71 12.58 -13.11 3.57
C ALA A 71 11.92 -12.87 4.95
N PRO A 72 11.45 -11.64 5.32
CA PRO A 72 10.75 -11.45 6.59
C PRO A 72 9.44 -12.23 6.69
N PHE A 73 8.74 -12.44 5.58
CA PHE A 73 7.48 -13.18 5.49
C PHE A 73 7.76 -14.69 5.45
N ASP A 74 8.76 -15.12 4.68
CA ASP A 74 9.17 -16.53 4.58
C ASP A 74 9.63 -17.08 5.92
N ALA A 75 10.31 -16.29 6.75
CA ALA A 75 10.70 -16.66 8.11
C ALA A 75 9.52 -16.99 9.03
N LEU A 76 8.32 -16.49 8.70
CA LEU A 76 7.10 -16.71 9.49
C LEU A 76 6.17 -17.77 8.90
N ARG A 77 6.48 -18.35 7.74
CA ARG A 77 5.64 -19.30 7.01
C ARG A 77 5.18 -20.48 7.86
N ASN A 78 6.05 -20.98 8.72
CA ASN A 78 5.79 -22.14 9.58
C ASN A 78 5.38 -21.75 11.00
N VAL A 79 5.21 -20.45 11.29
CA VAL A 79 4.76 -20.00 12.60
C VAL A 79 3.22 -20.08 12.63
N PRO A 80 2.62 -20.83 13.57
CA PRO A 80 1.16 -20.90 13.67
C PRO A 80 0.53 -19.50 13.84
N VAL A 81 -0.53 -19.21 13.08
CA VAL A 81 -1.24 -17.92 13.15
C VAL A 81 -1.70 -17.61 14.58
N ALA A 82 -2.17 -18.63 15.31
CA ALA A 82 -2.57 -18.50 16.71
C ALA A 82 -1.43 -17.96 17.62
N THR A 83 -0.17 -18.33 17.33
CA THR A 83 0.99 -17.82 18.06
C THR A 83 1.22 -16.34 17.77
N LEU A 84 1.09 -15.92 16.51
CA LEU A 84 1.23 -14.51 16.11
C LEU A 84 0.11 -13.66 16.73
N ARG A 85 -1.14 -14.14 16.69
CA ARG A 85 -2.29 -13.48 17.31
C ARG A 85 -2.12 -13.32 18.82
N ALA A 86 -1.67 -14.37 19.50
CA ALA A 86 -1.42 -14.32 20.94
C ALA A 86 -0.37 -13.26 21.31
N ARG A 87 0.74 -13.17 20.56
CA ARG A 87 1.78 -12.15 20.75
C ARG A 87 1.25 -10.73 20.57
N LEU A 88 0.31 -10.54 19.65
CA LEU A 88 -0.31 -9.25 19.33
C LEU A 88 -1.56 -8.96 20.15
N LYS A 89 -1.95 -9.88 21.05
CA LYS A 89 -3.19 -9.81 21.86
C LYS A 89 -4.45 -9.70 21.00
N LEU A 90 -4.45 -10.37 19.85
CA LEU A 90 -5.58 -10.42 18.93
C LEU A 90 -6.45 -11.66 19.20
N PRO A 91 -7.75 -11.59 18.91
CA PRO A 91 -8.67 -12.73 19.08
C PRO A 91 -8.25 -13.92 18.21
N LYS A 92 -8.34 -15.13 18.79
CA LYS A 92 -7.88 -16.36 18.16
C LYS A 92 -8.75 -16.78 16.97
N ASP A 93 -10.08 -16.69 17.14
CA ASP A 93 -11.05 -17.33 16.24
C ASP A 93 -11.84 -16.32 15.38
N ALA A 94 -11.56 -15.02 15.51
CA ALA A 94 -12.20 -14.00 14.70
C ALA A 94 -11.60 -13.91 13.28
N PHE A 95 -12.41 -13.51 12.29
CA PHE A 95 -11.90 -13.11 10.97
C PHE A 95 -11.35 -11.70 11.07
N LEU A 96 -10.02 -11.57 10.92
CA LEU A 96 -9.28 -10.32 11.11
C LEU A 96 -8.95 -9.68 9.78
N VAL A 97 -9.32 -8.42 9.60
CA VAL A 97 -8.98 -7.61 8.43
C VAL A 97 -7.97 -6.54 8.85
N GLY A 98 -6.76 -6.59 8.28
CA GLY A 98 -5.67 -5.68 8.64
C GLY A 98 -5.54 -4.49 7.69
N SER A 99 -5.43 -3.28 8.23
CA SER A 99 -4.99 -2.07 7.51
C SER A 99 -3.63 -1.64 8.03
N PHE A 100 -2.67 -1.49 7.11
CA PHE A 100 -1.24 -1.30 7.41
C PHE A 100 -0.72 -0.01 6.77
N SER A 101 -0.88 1.10 7.46
CA SER A 101 -0.39 2.40 7.00
C SER A 101 -0.33 3.37 8.18
N ARG A 102 0.40 4.47 8.04
CA ARG A 102 0.20 5.59 8.95
C ARG A 102 -1.28 5.97 9.00
N LEU A 103 -1.76 6.40 10.15
CA LEU A 103 -3.12 6.91 10.28
C LEU A 103 -3.15 8.30 9.63
N ALA A 104 -3.81 8.39 8.48
CA ALA A 104 -3.96 9.64 7.73
C ALA A 104 -5.28 9.56 6.96
N ARG A 105 -6.00 10.69 6.86
CA ARG A 105 -7.34 10.71 6.26
C ARG A 105 -7.37 10.10 4.85
N TRP A 106 -6.38 10.41 4.03
CA TRP A 106 -6.30 9.91 2.67
C TRP A 106 -6.02 8.40 2.57
N LYS A 107 -5.55 7.76 3.67
CA LYS A 107 -5.37 6.29 3.77
C LYS A 107 -6.69 5.55 4.05
N GLY A 108 -7.76 6.27 4.41
CA GLY A 108 -9.11 5.74 4.42
C GLY A 108 -9.41 4.67 5.46
N GLN A 109 -8.74 4.68 6.63
CA GLN A 109 -9.05 3.71 7.69
C GLN A 109 -10.51 3.80 8.14
N HIS A 110 -11.15 4.98 8.03
CA HIS A 110 -12.58 5.16 8.30
C HIS A 110 -13.45 4.28 7.39
N VAL A 111 -13.08 4.11 6.11
CA VAL A 111 -13.81 3.24 5.16
C VAL A 111 -13.81 1.79 5.66
N LEU A 112 -12.67 1.30 6.22
CA LEU A 112 -12.64 -0.02 6.84
C LEU A 112 -13.53 -0.08 8.08
N LEU A 113 -13.55 0.96 8.92
CA LEU A 113 -14.41 0.99 10.11
C LEU A 113 -15.89 1.02 9.74
N GLU A 114 -16.27 1.75 8.71
CA GLU A 114 -17.64 1.75 8.16
C GLU A 114 -18.02 0.35 7.64
N ALA A 115 -17.10 -0.33 6.93
CA ALA A 115 -17.31 -1.72 6.50
C ALA A 115 -17.46 -2.69 7.69
N MET A 116 -16.81 -2.42 8.85
CA MET A 116 -16.99 -3.23 10.08
C MET A 116 -18.35 -3.03 10.73
N VAL A 117 -18.98 -1.86 10.56
CA VAL A 117 -20.38 -1.66 11.00
C VAL A 117 -21.32 -2.59 10.22
N LEU A 118 -21.08 -2.74 8.91
CA LEU A 118 -21.87 -3.60 8.02
C LEU A 118 -21.60 -5.10 8.23
N ASN A 119 -20.45 -5.45 8.80
CA ASN A 119 -20.00 -6.83 9.01
C ASN A 119 -19.82 -7.17 10.51
N PRO A 120 -20.86 -7.57 11.24
CA PRO A 120 -20.81 -7.76 12.71
C PRO A 120 -19.90 -8.92 13.15
N HIS A 121 -19.50 -9.81 12.26
CA HIS A 121 -18.69 -11.00 12.54
C HIS A 121 -17.21 -10.85 12.18
N MET A 122 -16.76 -9.64 11.87
CA MET A 122 -15.37 -9.34 11.50
C MET A 122 -14.74 -8.35 12.46
N HIS A 123 -13.43 -8.41 12.56
CA HIS A 123 -12.64 -7.48 13.35
C HIS A 123 -11.65 -6.73 12.47
N ALA A 124 -11.44 -5.44 12.72
CA ALA A 124 -10.42 -4.65 12.09
C ALA A 124 -9.15 -4.58 12.95
N VAL A 125 -7.99 -4.67 12.30
CA VAL A 125 -6.68 -4.47 12.94
C VAL A 125 -6.01 -3.30 12.25
N LEU A 126 -5.85 -2.17 12.95
CA LEU A 126 -5.21 -0.97 12.45
C LEU A 126 -3.76 -0.92 12.94
N VAL A 127 -2.81 -1.00 12.01
CA VAL A 127 -1.37 -1.00 12.29
C VAL A 127 -0.73 0.24 11.70
N GLY A 128 -0.23 1.11 12.55
CA GLY A 128 0.36 2.39 12.23
C GLY A 128 0.00 3.44 13.26
N SER A 129 0.64 4.60 13.16
CA SER A 129 0.41 5.75 14.04
C SER A 129 0.14 7.00 13.22
N PRO A 130 -0.48 8.03 13.80
CA PRO A 130 -0.57 9.33 13.17
C PRO A 130 0.83 9.92 13.04
N LEU A 131 1.11 10.56 11.92
CA LEU A 131 2.34 11.29 11.65
C LEU A 131 1.99 12.61 10.97
N PHE A 132 2.88 13.59 11.08
CA PHE A 132 2.73 14.89 10.40
C PHE A 132 1.48 15.68 10.81
N GLY A 133 1.05 15.56 12.09
CA GLY A 133 -0.08 16.32 12.64
C GLY A 133 -1.45 15.68 12.41
N GLU A 134 -1.50 14.38 12.08
CA GLU A 134 -2.75 13.64 11.86
C GLU A 134 -3.38 13.07 13.16
N ASP A 135 -2.99 13.58 14.34
CA ASP A 135 -3.52 13.13 15.65
C ASP A 135 -5.04 13.32 15.74
N ALA A 136 -5.57 14.38 15.13
CA ALA A 136 -7.00 14.62 15.05
C ALA A 136 -7.75 13.50 14.31
N TYR A 137 -7.13 12.94 13.26
CA TYR A 137 -7.74 11.84 12.53
C TYR A 137 -7.75 10.53 13.35
N GLU A 138 -6.71 10.24 14.13
CA GLU A 138 -6.77 9.10 15.06
C GLU A 138 -7.90 9.29 16.10
N ALA A 139 -8.06 10.50 16.64
CA ALA A 139 -9.14 10.81 17.58
C ALA A 139 -10.53 10.60 16.95
N GLU A 140 -10.71 10.98 15.68
CA GLU A 140 -11.95 10.71 14.95
C GLU A 140 -12.21 9.22 14.77
N LEU A 141 -11.19 8.42 14.40
CA LEU A 141 -11.33 6.97 14.27
C LEU A 141 -11.76 6.33 15.60
N ARG A 142 -11.13 6.74 16.72
CA ARG A 142 -11.49 6.25 18.07
C ARG A 142 -12.89 6.67 18.49
N SER A 143 -13.30 7.89 18.17
CA SER A 143 -14.67 8.38 18.42
C SER A 143 -15.69 7.60 17.61
N PHE A 144 -15.40 7.30 16.34
CA PHE A 144 -16.24 6.46 15.48
C PHE A 144 -16.42 5.06 16.08
N VAL A 145 -15.32 4.43 16.52
CA VAL A 145 -15.34 3.10 17.18
C VAL A 145 -16.22 3.12 18.43
N ALA A 146 -16.12 4.15 19.26
CA ALA A 146 -16.92 4.28 20.47
C ALA A 146 -18.41 4.49 20.16
N SER A 147 -18.74 5.39 19.23
CA SER A 147 -20.14 5.72 18.88
C SER A 147 -20.89 4.58 18.18
N HIS A 148 -20.18 3.65 17.52
CA HIS A 148 -20.76 2.50 16.84
C HIS A 148 -20.60 1.17 17.63
N ALA A 149 -20.18 1.23 18.90
CA ALA A 149 -19.98 0.06 19.76
C ALA A 149 -19.03 -1.00 19.13
N LEU A 150 -17.97 -0.53 18.44
CA LEU A 150 -16.98 -1.40 17.79
C LEU A 150 -15.77 -1.73 18.68
N GLY A 151 -15.77 -1.33 19.96
CA GLY A 151 -14.60 -1.44 20.84
C GLY A 151 -13.99 -2.83 20.95
N ASP A 152 -14.82 -3.87 20.97
CA ASP A 152 -14.37 -5.26 21.04
C ASP A 152 -13.88 -5.81 19.68
N ARG A 153 -14.14 -5.11 18.59
CA ARG A 153 -13.88 -5.57 17.20
C ARG A 153 -12.85 -4.74 16.43
N VAL A 154 -12.37 -3.63 17.00
CA VAL A 154 -11.34 -2.79 16.37
C VAL A 154 -10.12 -2.71 17.25
N HIS A 155 -8.99 -3.18 16.71
CA HIS A 155 -7.73 -3.31 17.43
C HIS A 155 -6.72 -2.30 16.88
N PHE A 156 -6.41 -1.26 17.64
CA PHE A 156 -5.36 -0.29 17.32
C PHE A 156 -4.02 -0.81 17.87
N LEU A 157 -3.12 -1.28 17.02
CA LEU A 157 -1.82 -1.80 17.44
C LEU A 157 -0.72 -0.73 17.47
N GLY A 158 -1.02 0.49 17.00
CA GLY A 158 0.01 1.53 16.88
C GLY A 158 1.10 1.16 15.89
N PHE A 159 2.25 1.82 16.00
CA PHE A 159 3.42 1.53 15.19
C PHE A 159 4.02 0.16 15.55
N GLN A 160 4.29 -0.66 14.55
CA GLN A 160 4.89 -1.97 14.70
C GLN A 160 6.17 -2.10 13.88
N HIS A 161 7.25 -2.58 14.48
CA HIS A 161 8.51 -2.83 13.79
C HIS A 161 8.44 -4.08 12.90
N ASN A 162 7.74 -5.12 13.34
CA ASN A 162 7.60 -6.38 12.62
C ASN A 162 6.26 -6.43 11.90
N ILE A 163 6.17 -5.72 10.77
CA ILE A 163 4.97 -5.67 9.94
C ILE A 163 4.62 -7.05 9.37
N ALA A 164 5.62 -7.87 9.01
CA ALA A 164 5.39 -9.21 8.50
C ALA A 164 4.62 -10.08 9.50
N ALA A 165 4.96 -10.01 10.80
CA ALA A 165 4.23 -10.74 11.84
C ALA A 165 2.78 -10.26 11.98
N CYS A 166 2.55 -8.96 11.88
CA CYS A 166 1.18 -8.40 11.93
C CYS A 166 0.36 -8.82 10.70
N MET A 167 0.94 -8.79 9.50
CA MET A 167 0.27 -9.22 8.28
C MET A 167 -0.01 -10.73 8.27
N CYS A 168 0.92 -11.55 8.75
CA CYS A 168 0.70 -12.98 8.89
C CYS A 168 -0.33 -13.36 9.99
N ALA A 169 -0.69 -12.44 10.87
CA ALA A 169 -1.68 -12.66 11.93
C ALA A 169 -3.14 -12.42 11.50
N VAL A 170 -3.38 -11.67 10.41
CA VAL A 170 -4.72 -11.35 9.91
C VAL A 170 -5.18 -12.34 8.84
N ASP A 171 -6.46 -12.34 8.49
CA ASP A 171 -7.05 -13.21 7.47
C ASP A 171 -7.14 -12.53 6.09
N ALA A 172 -7.22 -11.19 6.06
CA ALA A 172 -7.20 -10.39 4.84
C ALA A 172 -6.49 -9.06 5.09
N VAL A 173 -5.92 -8.49 4.04
CA VAL A 173 -5.33 -7.14 4.04
C VAL A 173 -6.22 -6.20 3.25
N ALA A 174 -6.63 -5.09 3.87
CA ALA A 174 -7.39 -4.02 3.24
C ALA A 174 -6.51 -2.78 3.03
N HIS A 175 -6.39 -2.37 1.77
CA HIS A 175 -5.80 -1.10 1.35
C HIS A 175 -6.93 -0.16 0.96
N THR A 176 -7.22 0.82 1.80
CA THR A 176 -8.43 1.65 1.74
C THR A 176 -8.18 3.10 1.33
N SER A 177 -7.03 3.42 0.73
CA SER A 177 -6.69 4.80 0.34
C SER A 177 -7.79 5.43 -0.52
N ILE A 178 -8.24 6.62 -0.14
CA ILE A 178 -9.31 7.35 -0.84
C ILE A 178 -8.78 8.30 -1.93
N THR A 179 -7.46 8.43 -2.03
CA THR A 179 -6.79 9.14 -3.12
C THR A 179 -5.79 8.20 -3.80
N PRO A 180 -5.39 8.47 -5.06
CA PRO A 180 -4.49 7.62 -5.80
C PRO A 180 -3.17 7.34 -5.06
N GLU A 181 -2.84 6.07 -4.90
CA GLU A 181 -1.59 5.62 -4.27
C GLU A 181 -0.46 5.61 -5.30
N PRO A 182 0.75 6.12 -4.98
CA PRO A 182 1.89 6.07 -5.91
C PRO A 182 2.28 4.65 -6.33
N PHE A 183 2.20 3.69 -5.42
CA PHE A 183 2.50 2.28 -5.69
C PHE A 183 1.58 1.35 -4.90
N GLY A 184 1.62 1.38 -3.56
CA GLY A 184 0.85 0.47 -2.71
C GLY A 184 1.70 -0.69 -2.18
N ARG A 185 2.83 -0.38 -1.52
CA ARG A 185 3.73 -1.40 -0.92
C ARG A 185 3.00 -2.42 -0.07
N VAL A 186 2.04 -1.98 0.72
CA VAL A 186 1.27 -2.84 1.63
C VAL A 186 0.51 -3.95 0.90
N ILE A 187 0.14 -3.73 -0.36
CA ILE A 187 -0.52 -4.73 -1.21
C ILE A 187 0.45 -5.88 -1.51
N VAL A 188 1.66 -5.55 -1.97
CA VAL A 188 2.70 -6.56 -2.26
C VAL A 188 3.14 -7.26 -0.96
N GLU A 189 3.25 -6.53 0.14
CA GLU A 189 3.57 -7.07 1.46
C GLU A 189 2.47 -8.04 1.94
N GLY A 190 1.18 -7.72 1.73
CA GLY A 190 0.04 -8.60 2.00
C GLY A 190 0.07 -9.88 1.16
N MET A 191 0.40 -9.75 -0.14
CA MET A 191 0.59 -10.89 -1.05
C MET A 191 1.74 -11.79 -0.59
N LEU A 192 2.88 -11.22 -0.15
CA LEU A 192 4.02 -11.97 0.40
C LEU A 192 3.67 -12.66 1.74
N ALA A 193 2.82 -12.03 2.54
CA ALA A 193 2.27 -12.63 3.76
C ALA A 193 1.25 -13.75 3.50
N GLN A 194 0.98 -14.05 2.21
CA GLN A 194 -0.02 -15.02 1.78
C GLN A 194 -1.41 -14.70 2.35
N ARG A 195 -1.80 -13.43 2.24
CA ARG A 195 -3.15 -12.96 2.60
C ARG A 195 -3.86 -12.45 1.36
N PRO A 196 -5.16 -12.73 1.20
CA PRO A 196 -5.95 -12.08 0.15
C PRO A 196 -5.94 -10.57 0.39
N VAL A 197 -5.80 -9.80 -0.68
CA VAL A 197 -5.73 -8.34 -0.61
C VAL A 197 -6.96 -7.75 -1.27
N VAL A 198 -7.62 -6.82 -0.57
CA VAL A 198 -8.65 -5.94 -1.13
C VAL A 198 -8.05 -4.54 -1.20
N ALA A 199 -8.10 -3.91 -2.36
CA ALA A 199 -7.42 -2.63 -2.57
C ALA A 199 -8.29 -1.59 -3.27
N ALA A 200 -8.11 -0.32 -2.93
CA ALA A 200 -8.75 0.80 -3.61
C ALA A 200 -8.27 0.92 -5.06
N ARG A 201 -9.22 1.03 -6.01
CA ARG A 201 -9.00 1.06 -7.46
C ARG A 201 -8.46 2.42 -7.91
N ALA A 202 -7.22 2.77 -7.57
CA ALA A 202 -6.64 4.06 -7.94
C ALA A 202 -5.12 4.06 -8.01
N GLY A 203 -4.55 4.85 -8.91
CA GLY A 203 -3.11 5.09 -9.02
C GLY A 203 -2.30 3.84 -9.38
N GLY A 204 -1.13 3.67 -8.74
CA GLY A 204 -0.21 2.55 -8.95
C GLY A 204 -0.74 1.19 -8.49
N VAL A 205 -1.84 1.16 -7.72
CA VAL A 205 -2.53 -0.08 -7.32
C VAL A 205 -2.96 -0.90 -8.53
N LEU A 206 -3.41 -0.23 -9.60
CA LEU A 206 -3.86 -0.86 -10.84
C LEU A 206 -2.73 -1.57 -11.62
N GLU A 207 -1.49 -1.29 -11.24
CA GLU A 207 -0.32 -1.94 -11.84
C GLU A 207 0.12 -3.18 -11.04
N ILE A 208 -0.42 -3.37 -9.84
CA ILE A 208 -0.13 -4.49 -8.94
C ILE A 208 -1.26 -5.51 -8.97
N VAL A 209 -2.52 -5.02 -8.83
CA VAL A 209 -3.70 -5.86 -8.66
C VAL A 209 -4.42 -6.04 -9.98
N GLU A 210 -4.54 -7.30 -10.40
CA GLU A 210 -5.46 -7.76 -11.43
C GLU A 210 -6.72 -8.28 -10.72
N ASP A 211 -7.82 -7.56 -10.93
CA ASP A 211 -9.08 -7.74 -10.20
C ASP A 211 -9.66 -9.16 -10.33
N GLY A 212 -9.98 -9.77 -9.20
CA GLY A 212 -10.48 -11.15 -9.12
C GLY A 212 -9.45 -12.24 -9.43
N VAL A 213 -8.19 -11.87 -9.79
CA VAL A 213 -7.12 -12.81 -10.14
C VAL A 213 -6.11 -12.95 -8.99
N ASN A 214 -5.46 -11.87 -8.60
CA ASN A 214 -4.42 -11.84 -7.55
C ASN A 214 -4.76 -10.96 -6.35
N GLY A 215 -5.92 -10.33 -6.37
CA GLY A 215 -6.53 -9.48 -5.36
C GLY A 215 -7.90 -9.01 -5.83
N VAL A 216 -8.59 -8.21 -5.04
CA VAL A 216 -9.88 -7.62 -5.39
C VAL A 216 -9.78 -6.10 -5.32
N LEU A 217 -10.38 -5.41 -6.28
CA LEU A 217 -10.41 -3.96 -6.36
C LEU A 217 -11.79 -3.43 -6.00
N CYS A 218 -11.84 -2.47 -5.07
CA CYS A 218 -13.06 -1.72 -4.72
C CYS A 218 -12.86 -0.24 -5.08
N GLU A 219 -13.95 0.47 -5.39
CA GLU A 219 -13.88 1.91 -5.61
C GLU A 219 -13.42 2.64 -4.33
N PRO A 220 -12.56 3.65 -4.44
CA PRO A 220 -12.09 4.42 -3.29
C PRO A 220 -13.25 5.02 -2.49
N GLY A 221 -13.28 4.79 -1.16
CA GLY A 221 -14.31 5.31 -0.28
C GLY A 221 -15.60 4.50 -0.23
N ASP A 222 -15.74 3.44 -1.04
CA ASP A 222 -16.93 2.59 -1.01
C ASP A 222 -16.84 1.53 0.09
N ALA A 223 -17.38 1.86 1.26
CA ALA A 223 -17.42 0.96 2.41
C ALA A 223 -18.38 -0.21 2.21
N HIS A 224 -19.45 -0.06 1.40
CA HIS A 224 -20.40 -1.13 1.10
C HIS A 224 -19.74 -2.18 0.21
N ALA A 225 -19.12 -1.79 -0.90
CA ALA A 225 -18.38 -2.71 -1.76
C ALA A 225 -17.26 -3.42 -1.00
N LEU A 226 -16.54 -2.69 -0.14
CA LEU A 226 -15.51 -3.30 0.73
C LEU A 226 -16.12 -4.34 1.67
N ALA A 227 -17.27 -4.03 2.29
CA ALA A 227 -17.95 -4.94 3.20
C ALA A 227 -18.39 -6.22 2.49
N ASP A 228 -18.98 -6.11 1.29
CA ASP A 228 -19.44 -7.25 0.51
C ASP A 228 -18.28 -8.17 0.10
N VAL A 229 -17.18 -7.60 -0.42
CA VAL A 229 -15.98 -8.37 -0.77
C VAL A 229 -15.36 -9.06 0.44
N LEU A 230 -15.29 -8.39 1.59
CA LEU A 230 -14.79 -9.01 2.81
C LEU A 230 -15.70 -10.15 3.30
N ALA A 231 -17.02 -10.02 3.16
CA ALA A 231 -17.98 -11.08 3.48
C ALA A 231 -17.80 -12.30 2.55
N GLU A 232 -17.61 -12.07 1.26
CA GLU A 232 -17.29 -13.12 0.29
C GLU A 232 -15.97 -13.82 0.65
N LEU A 233 -14.91 -13.05 0.89
CA LEU A 233 -13.61 -13.59 1.32
C LEU A 233 -13.70 -14.40 2.62
N ARG A 234 -14.59 -14.03 3.56
CA ARG A 234 -14.80 -14.80 4.79
C ARG A 234 -15.47 -16.12 4.50
N SER A 235 -16.44 -16.18 3.62
CA SER A 235 -17.28 -17.37 3.36
C SER A 235 -16.68 -18.32 2.30
N ASP A 236 -16.02 -17.78 1.26
CA ASP A 236 -15.45 -18.55 0.15
C ASP A 236 -13.95 -18.82 0.35
N THR A 237 -13.66 -20.04 0.85
CA THR A 237 -12.26 -20.51 1.02
C THR A 237 -11.56 -20.72 -0.31
N THR A 238 -12.27 -21.19 -1.34
CA THR A 238 -11.70 -21.44 -2.67
C THR A 238 -11.24 -20.16 -3.33
N LEU A 239 -12.05 -19.10 -3.24
CA LEU A 239 -11.67 -17.76 -3.69
C LEU A 239 -10.42 -17.27 -2.96
N ARG A 240 -10.39 -17.36 -1.61
CA ARG A 240 -9.23 -16.94 -0.83
C ARG A 240 -7.95 -17.67 -1.25
N GLU A 241 -7.99 -18.99 -1.36
CA GLU A 241 -6.82 -19.80 -1.74
C GLU A 241 -6.31 -19.46 -3.14
N ARG A 242 -7.22 -19.20 -4.08
CA ARG A 242 -6.87 -18.77 -5.44
C ARG A 242 -6.17 -17.42 -5.43
N LEU A 243 -6.76 -16.40 -4.76
CA LEU A 243 -6.19 -15.06 -4.68
C LEU A 243 -4.83 -15.06 -3.98
N VAL A 244 -4.70 -15.81 -2.88
CA VAL A 244 -3.44 -15.95 -2.13
C VAL A 244 -2.35 -16.56 -3.01
N ARG A 245 -2.62 -17.67 -3.69
CA ARG A 245 -1.64 -18.33 -4.56
C ARG A 245 -1.19 -17.41 -5.67
N ASN A 246 -2.11 -16.78 -6.37
CA ASN A 246 -1.79 -15.90 -7.50
C ASN A 246 -1.10 -14.62 -7.02
N GLY A 247 -1.56 -14.01 -5.92
CA GLY A 247 -0.93 -12.83 -5.32
C GLY A 247 0.52 -13.09 -4.91
N TYR A 248 0.77 -14.21 -4.24
CA TYR A 248 2.13 -14.60 -3.85
C TYR A 248 3.06 -14.78 -5.06
N GLN A 249 2.60 -15.45 -6.12
CA GLN A 249 3.37 -15.61 -7.35
C GLN A 249 3.62 -14.25 -8.04
N THR A 250 2.62 -13.38 -8.09
CA THR A 250 2.76 -12.02 -8.63
C THR A 250 3.81 -11.22 -7.84
N ALA A 251 3.75 -11.27 -6.51
CA ALA A 251 4.68 -10.53 -5.65
C ALA A 251 6.13 -10.99 -5.85
N LEU A 252 6.38 -12.29 -5.89
CA LEU A 252 7.72 -12.84 -6.12
C LEU A 252 8.25 -12.53 -7.53
N GLY A 253 7.40 -12.69 -8.55
CA GLY A 253 7.82 -12.56 -9.95
C GLY A 253 8.05 -11.12 -10.39
N ARG A 254 7.28 -10.16 -9.86
CA ARG A 254 7.29 -8.78 -10.36
C ARG A 254 7.90 -7.76 -9.41
N PHE A 255 7.85 -8.01 -8.10
CA PHE A 255 8.15 -7.00 -7.08
C PHE A 255 9.26 -7.42 -6.12
N GLY A 256 10.12 -8.36 -6.53
CA GLY A 256 11.27 -8.80 -5.76
C GLY A 256 12.38 -7.74 -5.68
N ALA A 257 13.08 -7.69 -4.54
CA ALA A 257 14.15 -6.71 -4.30
C ALA A 257 15.29 -6.79 -5.35
N ALA A 258 15.62 -7.99 -5.83
CA ALA A 258 16.68 -8.17 -6.83
C ALA A 258 16.32 -7.51 -8.18
N ALA A 259 15.08 -7.66 -8.64
CA ALA A 259 14.61 -7.03 -9.89
C ALA A 259 14.64 -5.50 -9.80
N TYR A 260 14.25 -4.94 -8.64
CA TYR A 260 14.35 -3.51 -8.36
C TYR A 260 15.79 -3.01 -8.44
N VAL A 261 16.72 -3.67 -7.74
CA VAL A 261 18.15 -3.29 -7.74
C VAL A 261 18.71 -3.31 -9.17
N ALA A 262 18.53 -4.41 -9.89
CA ALA A 262 19.00 -4.54 -11.28
C ALA A 262 18.40 -3.48 -12.21
N GLY A 263 17.12 -3.15 -12.04
CA GLY A 263 16.44 -2.09 -12.80
C GLY A 263 17.07 -0.72 -12.57
N VAL A 264 17.29 -0.36 -11.31
CA VAL A 264 17.89 0.93 -10.92
C VAL A 264 19.35 1.01 -11.40
N GLU A 265 20.17 -0.03 -11.16
CA GLU A 265 21.56 -0.08 -11.58
C GLU A 265 21.72 0.11 -13.09
N ARG A 266 20.92 -0.59 -13.90
CA ARG A 266 20.94 -0.46 -15.36
C ARG A 266 20.74 0.98 -15.82
N ILE A 267 19.75 1.68 -15.22
CA ILE A 267 19.44 3.06 -15.57
C ILE A 267 20.59 4.00 -15.15
N LEU A 268 21.09 3.84 -13.91
CA LEU A 268 22.17 4.68 -13.40
C LEU A 268 23.46 4.52 -14.22
N MET A 269 23.81 3.29 -14.64
CA MET A 269 24.94 3.03 -15.51
C MET A 269 24.75 3.62 -16.90
N GLY A 270 23.57 3.54 -17.49
CA GLY A 270 23.25 4.17 -18.76
C GLY A 270 23.38 5.68 -18.74
N VAL A 271 22.91 6.32 -17.67
CA VAL A 271 23.01 7.79 -17.50
C VAL A 271 24.44 8.25 -17.20
N ALA A 272 25.28 7.43 -16.53
CA ALA A 272 26.65 7.77 -16.19
C ALA A 272 27.63 7.56 -17.35
N GLY A 273 27.32 6.70 -18.33
CA GLY A 273 28.16 6.35 -19.46
C GLY A 273 27.90 7.17 -20.75
N GLY A 274 26.83 7.96 -20.79
CA GLY A 274 26.50 8.87 -21.88
C GLY A 274 26.86 10.31 -21.53
#